data_2cd916e7e10ed4247d63195cb7665d26
#
_entry.id   2cd916e7e10ed4247d63195cb7665d26
#
_cell.length_a   1.000
_cell.length_b   1.000
_cell.length_c   1.000
_cell.angle_alpha   90.00
_cell.angle_beta   90.00
_cell.angle_gamma   90.00
#
_symmetry.space_group_name_H-M   'P 1'
#
loop_
_entity.id
_entity.type
_entity.pdbx_description
1 polymer ?
#
loop_
_entity_poly.entity_id
_entity_poly.type
_entity_poly.pdbx_seq_one_letter_code
_entity_poly.pdbx_strand_id
1 'polypeptide(L)'
;MIFAVAVVAAVAHFTIEQLSSPVSYFQPVDTRDGAELYKKELPNGNLAYLQVINVQKMQIDQLIGEVDRMAFNKGLYYQGENKYYSPFFKSKLFSEVTGEYKKLYGNGVFSVINCSFFEQYERSTQLSFPIKFNGQVITGGNGIHGPVKKPKDEPYKNVRLKALVWNDREAYITNYEPQTGKPLNQKEVQNAVVTYEYKHHPAKLISKNPANRYHVIGTLDKDGRKGNELLAIITVNEATLDAAAKLMREFGVKGDIVTIDGGLSTYIFNPKIGEIMLPQSNNIATRELPHYLGFRNRKSQTASPKILVAQPAVQVQVEANKPYLILWRDNIQDEVKIELYQENKLVESIANRATSDGVYEWKPKIAVKSGSLIRISSVKNAKVSGALQL
;
A
#
# COMPACT_ATOMS: atom_id res chain seq x y z
N MET A 1 47.07 42.28 -25.17
CA MET A 1 47.14 40.82 -25.09
C MET A 1 46.32 40.40 -23.87
N ILE A 2 45.04 40.12 -24.10
CA ILE A 2 44.07 39.81 -23.02
C ILE A 2 43.79 38.32 -23.14
N PHE A 3 44.18 37.53 -22.13
CA PHE A 3 43.87 36.13 -22.04
C PHE A 3 42.44 35.97 -21.46
N ALA A 4 41.54 35.50 -22.30
CA ALA A 4 40.21 35.03 -21.85
C ALA A 4 40.34 33.60 -21.31
N VAL A 5 40.09 33.41 -20.01
CA VAL A 5 39.97 32.11 -19.39
C VAL A 5 38.53 31.63 -19.58
N ALA A 6 38.33 30.66 -20.45
CA ALA A 6 37.05 29.96 -20.59
C ALA A 6 36.91 28.93 -19.44
N VAL A 7 36.00 29.21 -18.51
CA VAL A 7 35.56 28.21 -17.51
C VAL A 7 34.57 27.25 -18.18
N VAL A 8 35.03 26.08 -18.50
CA VAL A 8 34.14 24.98 -18.96
C VAL A 8 33.52 24.35 -17.70
N ALA A 9 32.26 24.68 -17.45
CA ALA A 9 31.46 24.00 -16.45
C ALA A 9 31.15 22.58 -16.97
N ALA A 10 31.85 21.59 -16.49
CA ALA A 10 31.50 20.18 -16.74
C ALA A 10 30.21 19.86 -15.95
N VAL A 11 29.09 19.88 -16.65
CA VAL A 11 27.85 19.30 -16.16
C VAL A 11 28.06 17.79 -16.19
N ALA A 12 28.36 17.22 -15.04
CA ALA A 12 28.39 15.76 -14.89
C ALA A 12 26.95 15.26 -15.07
N HIS A 13 26.61 14.89 -16.28
CA HIS A 13 25.49 14.00 -16.54
C HIS A 13 25.88 12.63 -15.98
N PHE A 14 25.36 12.31 -14.80
CA PHE A 14 25.29 10.92 -14.38
C PHE A 14 24.32 10.22 -15.34
N THR A 15 24.82 9.78 -16.46
CA THR A 15 24.20 8.74 -17.27
C THR A 15 24.10 7.51 -16.40
N ILE A 16 22.87 7.18 -15.99
CA ILE A 16 22.54 5.83 -15.52
C ILE A 16 23.00 4.91 -16.65
N GLU A 17 24.02 4.11 -16.40
CA GLU A 17 24.47 3.11 -17.37
C GLU A 17 23.24 2.33 -17.84
N GLN A 18 23.00 2.42 -19.14
CA GLN A 18 21.93 1.70 -19.79
C GLN A 18 22.00 0.24 -19.40
N LEU A 19 20.94 -0.23 -18.76
CA LEU A 19 20.67 -1.65 -18.68
C LEU A 19 20.71 -2.21 -20.08
N SER A 20 21.80 -2.87 -20.43
CA SER A 20 21.83 -3.65 -21.67
C SER A 20 20.77 -4.74 -21.55
N SER A 21 19.64 -4.48 -22.22
CA SER A 21 18.79 -5.43 -22.88
C SER A 21 17.47 -6.01 -22.32
N PRO A 22 16.89 -5.91 -21.15
CA PRO A 22 15.47 -6.26 -21.10
C PRO A 22 14.51 -5.08 -21.31
N VAL A 23 14.98 -3.85 -21.16
CA VAL A 23 14.14 -2.63 -21.28
C VAL A 23 13.86 -2.24 -22.73
N SER A 24 14.55 -2.84 -23.73
CA SER A 24 14.40 -2.50 -25.15
C SER A 24 12.98 -2.65 -25.72
N TYR A 25 12.09 -3.32 -24.98
CA TYR A 25 10.69 -3.54 -25.39
C TYR A 25 9.68 -2.66 -24.68
N PHE A 26 10.10 -1.90 -23.65
CA PHE A 26 9.23 -0.99 -22.92
C PHE A 26 9.58 0.46 -23.25
N GLN A 27 8.58 1.28 -23.56
CA GLN A 27 8.75 2.71 -23.82
C GLN A 27 8.62 3.50 -22.52
N PRO A 28 9.55 4.41 -22.20
CA PRO A 28 9.46 5.24 -21.01
C PRO A 28 8.25 6.20 -21.11
N VAL A 29 7.56 6.39 -19.99
CA VAL A 29 6.40 7.28 -19.85
C VAL A 29 6.68 8.38 -18.83
N ASP A 30 7.19 8.01 -17.65
CA ASP A 30 7.56 8.95 -16.58
C ASP A 30 8.85 8.45 -15.90
N THR A 31 9.85 9.32 -15.82
CA THR A 31 11.13 9.01 -15.17
C THR A 31 11.40 10.07 -14.12
N ARG A 32 11.62 9.64 -12.89
CA ARG A 32 11.94 10.48 -11.74
C ARG A 32 13.08 9.87 -10.94
N ASP A 33 13.68 10.66 -10.06
CA ASP A 33 14.66 10.11 -9.13
C ASP A 33 14.01 9.06 -8.22
N GLY A 34 14.38 7.81 -8.42
CA GLY A 34 13.90 6.65 -7.66
C GLY A 34 12.64 5.98 -8.20
N ALA A 35 12.04 6.45 -9.30
CA ALA A 35 10.88 5.78 -9.88
C ALA A 35 10.78 5.96 -11.40
N GLU A 36 10.38 4.90 -12.08
CA GLU A 36 10.23 4.88 -13.53
C GLU A 36 8.92 4.17 -13.91
N LEU A 37 8.20 4.73 -14.88
CA LEU A 37 7.02 4.13 -15.49
C LEU A 37 7.30 3.91 -16.97
N TYR A 38 7.02 2.70 -17.41
CA TYR A 38 7.12 2.28 -18.80
C TYR A 38 5.79 1.71 -19.28
N LYS A 39 5.60 1.70 -20.59
CA LYS A 39 4.48 1.02 -21.26
C LYS A 39 4.97 0.12 -22.37
N LYS A 40 4.22 -0.95 -22.65
CA LYS A 40 4.43 -1.87 -23.77
C LYS A 40 3.10 -2.28 -24.36
N GLU A 41 2.99 -2.30 -25.66
CA GLU A 41 1.86 -2.93 -26.33
C GLU A 41 2.03 -4.45 -26.35
N LEU A 42 0.99 -5.15 -25.95
CA LEU A 42 0.92 -6.61 -25.96
C LEU A 42 0.44 -7.10 -27.33
N PRO A 43 0.67 -8.37 -27.69
CA PRO A 43 0.21 -8.92 -28.99
C PRO A 43 -1.29 -8.81 -29.26
N ASN A 44 -2.10 -8.63 -28.21
CA ASN A 44 -3.54 -8.43 -28.31
C ASN A 44 -3.95 -6.94 -28.44
N GLY A 45 -2.99 -6.02 -28.63
CA GLY A 45 -3.23 -4.58 -28.72
C GLY A 45 -3.45 -3.86 -27.40
N ASN A 46 -3.49 -4.58 -26.27
CA ASN A 46 -3.62 -3.95 -24.95
C ASN A 46 -2.26 -3.45 -24.43
N LEU A 47 -2.30 -2.46 -23.52
CA LEU A 47 -1.09 -1.94 -22.91
C LEU A 47 -0.76 -2.69 -21.62
N ALA A 48 0.51 -3.01 -21.45
CA ALA A 48 1.11 -3.35 -20.17
C ALA A 48 1.89 -2.13 -19.63
N TYR A 49 1.82 -1.92 -18.33
CA TYR A 49 2.60 -0.89 -17.63
C TYR A 49 3.58 -1.56 -16.67
N LEU A 50 4.82 -1.09 -16.71
CA LEU A 50 5.86 -1.50 -15.77
C LEU A 50 6.26 -0.30 -14.92
N GLN A 51 6.11 -0.41 -13.61
CA GLN A 51 6.62 0.55 -12.63
C GLN A 51 7.86 -0.05 -11.96
N VAL A 52 8.91 0.73 -11.86
CA VAL A 52 10.14 0.39 -11.14
C VAL A 52 10.33 1.41 -10.03
N ILE A 53 10.35 0.95 -8.79
CA ILE A 53 10.39 1.79 -7.60
C ILE A 53 11.63 1.45 -6.78
N ASN A 54 12.52 2.41 -6.59
CA ASN A 54 13.64 2.27 -5.67
C ASN A 54 13.16 2.62 -4.24
N VAL A 55 13.09 1.63 -3.37
CA VAL A 55 12.55 1.80 -2.00
C VAL A 55 13.43 2.66 -1.11
N GLN A 56 14.70 2.86 -1.47
CA GLN A 56 15.61 3.75 -0.73
C GLN A 56 15.34 5.23 -1.04
N LYS A 57 14.79 5.54 -2.22
CA LYS A 57 14.51 6.90 -2.70
C LYS A 57 13.03 7.27 -2.61
N MET A 58 12.16 6.29 -2.77
CA MET A 58 10.71 6.48 -2.77
C MET A 58 10.08 6.02 -1.44
N GLN A 59 9.02 6.69 -1.05
CA GLN A 59 8.13 6.23 0.01
C GLN A 59 7.02 5.39 -0.59
N ILE A 60 6.74 4.24 0.01
CA ILE A 60 5.59 3.41 -0.29
C ILE A 60 4.60 3.54 0.86
N ASP A 61 3.45 4.14 0.59
CA ASP A 61 2.40 4.37 1.57
C ASP A 61 1.26 3.36 1.38
N GLN A 62 0.81 2.72 2.46
CA GLN A 62 -0.40 1.93 2.46
C GLN A 62 -1.60 2.84 2.70
N LEU A 63 -2.47 2.96 1.71
CA LEU A 63 -3.64 3.82 1.73
C LEU A 63 -4.86 2.98 2.11
N ILE A 64 -5.06 2.81 3.43
CA ILE A 64 -6.09 1.96 3.99
C ILE A 64 -7.33 2.81 4.28
N GLY A 65 -8.51 2.25 4.04
CA GLY A 65 -9.79 2.87 4.36
C GLY A 65 -10.00 3.00 5.88
N GLU A 66 -10.99 3.80 6.25
CA GLU A 66 -11.46 3.90 7.64
C GLU A 66 -12.08 2.57 8.09
N VAL A 67 -11.97 2.25 9.38
CA VAL A 67 -12.71 1.12 9.95
C VAL A 67 -14.21 1.41 9.87
N ASP A 68 -14.97 0.47 9.34
CA ASP A 68 -16.43 0.58 9.28
C ASP A 68 -17.07 0.06 10.57
N ARG A 69 -17.68 0.91 11.30
CA ARG A 69 -18.32 0.67 12.57
C ARG A 69 -19.70 0.07 12.52
N MET A 70 -20.43 0.38 11.50
CA MET A 70 -21.76 -0.22 11.37
C MET A 70 -21.64 -1.72 11.30
N ALA A 71 -20.58 -2.21 10.66
CA ALA A 71 -20.25 -3.62 10.68
C ALA A 71 -19.84 -4.11 12.07
N PHE A 72 -19.12 -3.29 12.85
CA PHE A 72 -18.75 -3.60 14.22
C PHE A 72 -19.98 -3.79 15.13
N ASN A 73 -20.89 -2.83 15.11
CA ASN A 73 -22.09 -2.86 15.93
C ASN A 73 -23.00 -4.05 15.62
N LYS A 74 -22.89 -4.66 14.43
CA LYS A 74 -23.61 -5.88 14.05
C LYS A 74 -22.88 -7.16 14.48
N GLY A 75 -21.79 -7.08 15.26
CA GLY A 75 -21.02 -8.24 15.68
C GLY A 75 -20.28 -8.97 14.57
N LEU A 76 -20.09 -8.32 13.41
CA LEU A 76 -19.46 -8.89 12.22
C LEU A 76 -17.94 -8.95 12.33
N TYR A 77 -17.39 -8.75 13.51
CA TYR A 77 -15.95 -8.93 13.73
C TYR A 77 -15.61 -10.39 13.72
N TYR A 78 -14.90 -10.79 12.69
CA TYR A 78 -14.28 -12.07 12.67
C TYR A 78 -12.94 -11.98 13.43
N GLN A 79 -12.92 -12.57 14.63
CA GLN A 79 -11.67 -12.99 15.24
C GLN A 79 -11.27 -14.28 14.51
N GLY A 80 -10.45 -14.18 13.48
CA GLY A 80 -9.93 -15.35 12.80
C GLY A 80 -9.14 -16.21 13.79
N GLU A 81 -8.93 -17.47 13.44
CA GLU A 81 -8.02 -18.38 14.15
C GLU A 81 -6.59 -17.81 14.26
N ASN A 82 -6.30 -16.78 13.47
CA ASN A 82 -5.10 -15.99 13.57
C ASN A 82 -5.19 -15.00 14.74
N LYS A 83 -4.10 -14.89 15.42
CA LYS A 83 -3.80 -14.03 16.57
C LYS A 83 -4.19 -12.55 16.39
N TYR A 84 -4.56 -12.13 15.18
CA TYR A 84 -4.78 -10.76 14.80
C TYR A 84 -6.26 -10.48 14.53
N TYR A 85 -6.65 -9.32 14.94
CA TYR A 85 -7.94 -8.71 14.70
C TYR A 85 -8.18 -8.45 13.19
N SER A 86 -9.40 -8.69 12.71
CA SER A 86 -9.78 -8.46 11.30
C SER A 86 -10.95 -7.49 11.19
N PRO A 87 -10.67 -6.18 11.19
CA PRO A 87 -11.70 -5.16 11.12
C PRO A 87 -12.35 -5.09 9.74
N PHE A 88 -13.55 -4.52 9.71
CA PHE A 88 -14.20 -4.08 8.49
C PHE A 88 -13.73 -2.68 8.13
N PHE A 89 -13.51 -2.43 6.84
CA PHE A 89 -13.07 -1.14 6.32
C PHE A 89 -14.13 -0.57 5.39
N LYS A 90 -14.27 0.76 5.41
CA LYS A 90 -14.97 1.49 4.37
C LYS A 90 -14.12 1.46 3.10
N SER A 91 -14.78 1.26 1.99
CA SER A 91 -14.14 1.40 0.68
C SER A 91 -14.22 2.84 0.20
N LYS A 92 -13.31 3.21 -0.69
CA LYS A 92 -13.29 4.51 -1.38
C LYS A 92 -13.10 4.31 -2.87
N LEU A 93 -13.60 5.26 -3.65
CA LEU A 93 -13.31 5.31 -5.07
C LEU A 93 -11.83 5.60 -5.32
N PHE A 94 -11.30 5.06 -6.39
CA PHE A 94 -9.90 5.29 -6.77
C PHE A 94 -9.58 6.78 -6.96
N SER A 95 -10.48 7.53 -7.61
CA SER A 95 -10.35 8.96 -7.82
C SER A 95 -10.34 9.79 -6.53
N GLU A 96 -11.09 9.35 -5.50
CA GLU A 96 -11.06 9.99 -4.19
C GLU A 96 -9.70 9.80 -3.51
N VAL A 97 -9.20 8.55 -3.52
CA VAL A 97 -7.90 8.22 -2.91
C VAL A 97 -6.75 8.92 -3.62
N THR A 98 -6.73 8.90 -4.96
CA THR A 98 -5.71 9.61 -5.74
C THR A 98 -5.77 11.12 -5.53
N GLY A 99 -6.99 11.68 -5.45
CA GLY A 99 -7.22 13.09 -5.16
C GLY A 99 -6.73 13.50 -3.77
N GLU A 100 -7.04 12.72 -2.73
CA GLU A 100 -6.55 12.95 -1.36
C GLU A 100 -5.02 12.84 -1.29
N TYR A 101 -4.45 11.84 -1.93
CA TYR A 101 -3.01 11.60 -1.95
C TYR A 101 -2.26 12.74 -2.65
N LYS A 102 -2.78 13.22 -3.77
CA LYS A 102 -2.25 14.39 -4.47
C LYS A 102 -2.37 15.67 -3.65
N LYS A 103 -3.47 15.87 -2.92
CA LYS A 103 -3.64 17.03 -2.02
C LYS A 103 -2.61 17.04 -0.89
N LEU A 104 -2.17 15.87 -0.41
CA LEU A 104 -1.15 15.76 0.63
C LEU A 104 0.26 15.98 0.09
N TYR A 105 0.60 15.38 -1.03
CA TYR A 105 1.99 15.26 -1.48
C TYR A 105 2.31 16.00 -2.78
N GLY A 106 1.29 16.58 -3.43
CA GLY A 106 1.46 17.41 -4.62
C GLY A 106 2.22 16.69 -5.74
N ASN A 107 3.21 17.37 -6.30
CA ASN A 107 4.05 16.83 -7.37
C ASN A 107 4.98 15.68 -6.93
N GLY A 108 5.07 15.40 -5.64
CA GLY A 108 5.80 14.26 -5.11
C GLY A 108 5.17 12.93 -5.43
N VAL A 109 3.88 12.89 -5.73
CA VAL A 109 3.18 11.65 -6.07
C VAL A 109 3.68 11.13 -7.41
N PHE A 110 4.16 9.89 -7.41
CA PHE A 110 4.55 9.19 -8.63
C PHE A 110 3.40 8.33 -9.16
N SER A 111 2.84 7.46 -8.31
CA SER A 111 1.71 6.61 -8.74
C SER A 111 0.87 6.12 -7.55
N VAL A 112 -0.30 5.59 -7.88
CA VAL A 112 -1.19 4.86 -6.98
C VAL A 112 -1.71 3.62 -7.71
N ILE A 113 -1.79 2.48 -7.01
CA ILE A 113 -2.41 1.25 -7.49
C ILE A 113 -3.33 0.68 -6.40
N ASN A 114 -4.30 -0.15 -6.78
CA ASN A 114 -5.02 -0.98 -5.79
C ASN A 114 -4.08 -2.04 -5.20
N CYS A 115 -4.49 -2.68 -4.09
CA CYS A 115 -3.59 -3.62 -3.43
C CYS A 115 -4.27 -4.92 -2.99
N SER A 116 -4.80 -4.98 -1.78
CA SER A 116 -5.16 -6.24 -1.13
C SER A 116 -6.43 -6.85 -1.68
N PHE A 117 -6.47 -8.17 -1.73
CA PHE A 117 -7.72 -8.93 -1.89
C PHE A 117 -8.65 -8.68 -0.72
N PHE A 118 -9.96 -8.67 -0.99
CA PHE A 118 -10.97 -8.38 0.01
C PHE A 118 -12.29 -9.09 -0.29
N GLU A 119 -13.11 -9.24 0.75
CA GLU A 119 -14.52 -9.61 0.65
C GLU A 119 -15.40 -8.38 0.86
N GLN A 120 -16.43 -8.29 0.08
CA GLN A 120 -17.40 -7.20 0.17
C GLN A 120 -18.69 -7.68 0.88
N TYR A 121 -19.14 -6.89 1.85
CA TYR A 121 -20.36 -7.13 2.60
C TYR A 121 -21.24 -5.88 2.54
N GLU A 122 -22.33 -5.92 1.85
CA GLU A 122 -23.21 -4.75 1.68
C GLU A 122 -22.44 -3.46 1.39
N ARG A 123 -22.05 -2.73 2.45
CA ARG A 123 -21.32 -1.46 2.40
C ARG A 123 -19.93 -1.50 3.04
N SER A 124 -19.51 -2.66 3.50
CA SER A 124 -18.25 -2.85 4.21
C SER A 124 -17.40 -3.89 3.52
N THR A 125 -16.11 -3.85 3.78
CA THR A 125 -15.14 -4.80 3.26
C THR A 125 -14.24 -5.33 4.37
N GLN A 126 -13.80 -6.58 4.24
CA GLN A 126 -12.68 -7.13 5.02
C GLN A 126 -11.55 -7.51 4.10
N LEU A 127 -10.31 -7.18 4.47
CA LEU A 127 -9.16 -7.68 3.74
C LEU A 127 -9.04 -9.19 3.91
N SER A 128 -8.74 -9.89 2.82
CA SER A 128 -8.63 -11.35 2.83
C SER A 128 -7.39 -11.81 3.58
N PHE A 129 -6.32 -11.04 3.56
CA PHE A 129 -5.02 -11.39 4.11
C PHE A 129 -4.46 -10.30 5.02
N PRO A 130 -3.51 -10.68 5.89
CA PRO A 130 -2.90 -9.73 6.82
C PRO A 130 -2.10 -8.64 6.11
N ILE A 131 -2.08 -7.46 6.73
CA ILE A 131 -1.16 -6.38 6.40
C ILE A 131 -0.49 -5.84 7.65
N LYS A 132 0.75 -5.39 7.48
CA LYS A 132 1.52 -4.70 8.51
C LYS A 132 1.94 -3.33 7.98
N PHE A 133 1.75 -2.31 8.79
CA PHE A 133 2.04 -0.92 8.45
C PHE A 133 2.86 -0.29 9.58
N ASN A 134 4.07 0.18 9.25
CA ASN A 134 5.01 0.82 10.17
C ASN A 134 5.14 0.08 11.52
N GLY A 135 5.39 -1.22 11.45
CA GLY A 135 5.59 -2.07 12.62
C GLY A 135 4.31 -2.61 13.27
N GLN A 136 3.11 -2.12 12.90
CA GLN A 136 1.84 -2.55 13.46
C GLN A 136 1.03 -3.43 12.50
N VAL A 137 0.51 -4.56 12.99
CA VAL A 137 -0.42 -5.38 12.22
C VAL A 137 -1.80 -4.73 12.24
N ILE A 138 -2.25 -4.25 11.09
CA ILE A 138 -3.52 -3.54 10.94
C ILE A 138 -4.70 -4.50 10.90
N THR A 139 -4.51 -5.64 10.27
CA THR A 139 -5.51 -6.72 10.19
C THR A 139 -4.82 -8.05 10.02
N GLY A 140 -5.41 -9.09 10.60
CA GLY A 140 -5.04 -10.49 10.35
C GLY A 140 -5.68 -11.09 9.10
N GLY A 141 -6.52 -10.33 8.42
CA GLY A 141 -7.32 -10.82 7.31
C GLY A 141 -8.46 -11.73 7.76
N ASN A 142 -9.49 -11.89 6.93
CA ASN A 142 -10.58 -12.81 7.21
C ASN A 142 -10.26 -14.28 6.80
N GLY A 143 -9.20 -14.48 5.99
CA GLY A 143 -8.73 -15.79 5.54
C GLY A 143 -9.71 -16.55 4.64
N ILE A 144 -10.77 -15.93 4.13
CA ILE A 144 -11.79 -16.62 3.33
C ILE A 144 -11.18 -17.30 2.10
N HIS A 145 -10.23 -16.65 1.46
CA HIS A 145 -9.50 -17.16 0.30
C HIS A 145 -8.15 -17.81 0.65
N GLY A 146 -7.88 -18.02 1.93
CA GLY A 146 -6.62 -18.59 2.39
C GLY A 146 -6.70 -20.09 2.71
N PRO A 147 -5.55 -20.76 2.79
CA PRO A 147 -5.49 -22.20 3.03
C PRO A 147 -5.98 -22.61 4.43
N VAL A 148 -6.04 -21.70 5.38
CA VAL A 148 -6.33 -22.01 6.80
C VAL A 148 -7.81 -22.17 7.07
N LYS A 149 -8.68 -21.39 6.41
CA LYS A 149 -10.12 -21.39 6.70
C LYS A 149 -10.94 -22.39 5.92
N LYS A 150 -10.42 -22.84 4.79
CA LYS A 150 -11.11 -23.81 3.94
C LYS A 150 -10.19 -25.00 3.65
N PRO A 151 -9.65 -25.69 4.69
CA PRO A 151 -8.71 -26.80 4.48
C PRO A 151 -9.34 -27.96 3.72
N LYS A 152 -10.68 -28.03 3.65
CA LYS A 152 -11.42 -29.02 2.88
C LYS A 152 -11.83 -28.56 1.48
N ASP A 153 -11.71 -27.27 1.19
CA ASP A 153 -11.99 -26.75 -0.16
C ASP A 153 -10.83 -27.09 -1.08
N GLU A 154 -11.03 -28.07 -1.96
CA GLU A 154 -10.04 -28.49 -2.95
C GLU A 154 -9.35 -27.34 -3.71
N PRO A 155 -10.09 -26.28 -4.12
CA PRO A 155 -9.47 -25.16 -4.82
C PRO A 155 -8.41 -24.42 -4.02
N TYR A 156 -8.51 -24.37 -2.70
CA TYR A 156 -7.65 -23.57 -1.83
C TYR A 156 -6.57 -24.38 -1.11
N LYS A 157 -6.63 -25.71 -1.12
CA LYS A 157 -5.66 -26.56 -0.40
C LYS A 157 -4.21 -26.37 -0.87
N ASN A 158 -4.02 -26.01 -2.14
CA ASN A 158 -2.70 -25.79 -2.74
C ASN A 158 -2.30 -24.33 -2.83
N VAL A 159 -3.10 -23.43 -2.27
CA VAL A 159 -2.78 -22.01 -2.25
C VAL A 159 -1.57 -21.77 -1.36
N ARG A 160 -0.59 -21.05 -1.88
CA ARG A 160 0.57 -20.59 -1.12
C ARG A 160 0.54 -19.07 -1.04
N LEU A 161 0.64 -18.58 0.18
CA LEU A 161 0.70 -17.16 0.46
C LEU A 161 2.14 -16.74 0.64
N LYS A 162 2.42 -15.55 0.16
CA LYS A 162 3.68 -14.86 0.33
C LYS A 162 3.44 -13.53 1.05
N ALA A 163 4.44 -13.02 1.70
CA ALA A 163 4.49 -11.66 2.18
C ALA A 163 5.43 -10.85 1.30
N LEU A 164 4.92 -9.79 0.68
CA LEU A 164 5.72 -8.71 0.15
C LEU A 164 6.07 -7.80 1.33
N VAL A 165 7.35 -7.69 1.63
CA VAL A 165 7.90 -6.94 2.77
C VAL A 165 8.76 -5.82 2.23
N TRP A 166 8.68 -4.64 2.85
CA TRP A 166 9.57 -3.52 2.53
C TRP A 166 9.84 -2.61 3.73
N ASN A 167 10.94 -1.93 3.64
CA ASN A 167 11.34 -0.83 4.50
C ASN A 167 12.02 0.26 3.65
N ASP A 168 12.75 1.17 4.27
CA ASP A 168 13.48 2.24 3.59
C ASP A 168 14.81 1.83 2.94
N ARG A 169 15.19 0.56 3.01
CA ARG A 169 16.44 0.00 2.49
C ARG A 169 16.23 -1.05 1.42
N GLU A 170 15.27 -1.94 1.63
CA GLU A 170 15.05 -3.10 0.78
C GLU A 170 13.59 -3.51 0.71
N ALA A 171 13.24 -4.24 -0.34
CA ALA A 171 11.99 -4.98 -0.47
C ALA A 171 12.30 -6.45 -0.79
N TYR A 172 11.54 -7.38 -0.24
CA TYR A 172 11.69 -8.80 -0.52
C TYR A 172 10.35 -9.53 -0.43
N ILE A 173 10.30 -10.70 -1.06
CA ILE A 173 9.14 -11.59 -1.02
C ILE A 173 9.55 -12.86 -0.28
N THR A 174 8.77 -13.26 0.70
CA THR A 174 9.03 -14.44 1.52
C THR A 174 7.76 -15.23 1.77
N ASN A 175 7.89 -16.46 2.29
CA ASN A 175 6.74 -17.27 2.65
C ASN A 175 5.97 -16.61 3.80
N TYR A 176 4.64 -16.65 3.72
CA TYR A 176 3.77 -16.35 4.84
C TYR A 176 3.33 -17.65 5.51
N GLU A 177 3.47 -17.73 6.82
CA GLU A 177 3.05 -18.86 7.64
C GLU A 177 1.78 -18.50 8.43
N PRO A 178 0.59 -18.92 7.99
CA PRO A 178 -0.67 -18.54 8.65
C PRO A 178 -0.75 -18.95 10.14
N GLN A 179 -0.15 -20.08 10.51
CA GLN A 179 -0.20 -20.62 11.87
C GLN A 179 0.64 -19.81 12.87
N THR A 180 1.76 -19.27 12.39
CA THR A 180 2.70 -18.51 13.23
C THR A 180 2.57 -17.00 13.05
N GLY A 181 1.99 -16.57 11.91
CA GLY A 181 1.93 -15.17 11.51
C GLY A 181 3.26 -14.60 10.99
N LYS A 182 4.27 -15.46 10.74
CA LYS A 182 5.54 -15.01 10.17
C LYS A 182 5.37 -14.61 8.70
N PRO A 183 6.08 -13.56 8.23
CA PRO A 183 7.05 -12.73 8.94
C PRO A 183 6.43 -11.53 9.69
N LEU A 184 5.10 -11.34 9.66
CA LEU A 184 4.47 -10.12 10.19
C LEU A 184 4.64 -9.96 11.70
N ASN A 185 4.78 -11.06 12.47
CA ASN A 185 5.03 -11.02 13.91
C ASN A 185 6.48 -10.65 14.27
N GLN A 186 7.39 -10.54 13.31
CA GLN A 186 8.78 -10.17 13.52
C GLN A 186 8.90 -8.64 13.67
N LYS A 187 9.68 -8.19 14.66
CA LYS A 187 9.80 -6.74 14.97
C LYS A 187 10.51 -5.94 13.88
N GLU A 188 11.45 -6.58 13.19
CA GLU A 188 12.21 -6.00 12.09
C GLU A 188 11.39 -5.73 10.83
N VAL A 189 10.27 -6.42 10.65
CA VAL A 189 9.35 -6.18 9.55
C VAL A 189 8.53 -4.93 9.82
N GLN A 190 8.75 -3.89 9.05
CA GLN A 190 8.03 -2.62 9.21
C GLN A 190 6.75 -2.59 8.38
N ASN A 191 6.82 -2.96 7.12
CA ASN A 191 5.66 -2.98 6.23
C ASN A 191 5.57 -4.32 5.51
N ALA A 192 4.36 -4.85 5.40
CA ALA A 192 4.10 -6.07 4.67
C ALA A 192 2.66 -6.14 4.18
N VAL A 193 2.50 -6.75 3.01
CA VAL A 193 1.21 -7.18 2.45
C VAL A 193 1.30 -8.69 2.19
N VAL A 194 0.40 -9.45 2.79
CA VAL A 194 0.26 -10.87 2.47
C VAL A 194 -0.65 -11.02 1.26
N THR A 195 -0.24 -11.88 0.33
CA THR A 195 -0.96 -12.09 -0.93
C THR A 195 -0.58 -13.44 -1.56
N TYR A 196 -1.09 -13.71 -2.76
CA TYR A 196 -0.79 -14.95 -3.47
C TYR A 196 0.58 -14.93 -4.16
N GLU A 197 1.31 -16.04 -4.05
CA GLU A 197 2.27 -16.39 -5.08
C GLU A 197 1.54 -16.56 -6.42
N TYR A 198 2.02 -15.96 -7.52
CA TYR A 198 1.28 -15.97 -8.79
C TYR A 198 0.96 -17.38 -9.31
N LYS A 199 1.87 -18.36 -9.07
CA LYS A 199 1.68 -19.76 -9.47
C LYS A 199 0.54 -20.45 -8.72
N HIS A 200 0.26 -20.00 -7.52
CA HIS A 200 -0.73 -20.56 -6.60
C HIS A 200 -1.98 -19.67 -6.48
N HIS A 201 -2.13 -18.69 -7.36
CA HIS A 201 -3.34 -17.86 -7.43
C HIS A 201 -4.54 -18.70 -7.85
N PRO A 202 -5.72 -18.52 -7.23
CA PRO A 202 -6.95 -19.27 -7.57
C PRO A 202 -7.29 -19.25 -9.06
N ALA A 203 -7.06 -18.16 -9.77
CA ALA A 203 -7.27 -18.08 -11.22
C ALA A 203 -6.48 -19.15 -11.99
N LYS A 204 -5.30 -19.54 -11.52
CA LYS A 204 -4.51 -20.63 -12.13
C LYS A 204 -4.97 -21.99 -11.65
N LEU A 205 -5.25 -22.13 -10.36
CA LEU A 205 -5.57 -23.42 -9.75
C LEU A 205 -6.99 -23.88 -10.10
N ILE A 206 -7.93 -22.94 -10.24
CA ILE A 206 -9.36 -23.23 -10.40
C ILE A 206 -9.81 -22.96 -11.83
N SER A 207 -9.43 -21.82 -12.42
CA SER A 207 -9.99 -21.26 -13.64
C SER A 207 -9.10 -21.44 -14.88
N LYS A 208 -8.13 -22.33 -14.87
CA LYS A 208 -7.21 -22.62 -15.99
C LYS A 208 -6.48 -21.40 -16.52
N ASN A 209 -6.09 -20.47 -15.63
CA ASN A 209 -5.27 -19.29 -15.96
C ASN A 209 -5.90 -18.39 -17.06
N PRO A 210 -7.10 -17.85 -16.85
CA PRO A 210 -7.76 -17.02 -17.86
C PRO A 210 -6.99 -15.73 -18.12
N ALA A 211 -7.14 -15.21 -19.34
CA ALA A 211 -6.77 -13.82 -19.61
C ALA A 211 -7.66 -12.89 -18.78
N ASN A 212 -7.06 -11.95 -18.08
CA ASN A 212 -7.73 -10.99 -17.23
C ASN A 212 -6.79 -9.80 -16.96
N ARG A 213 -7.10 -9.01 -15.98
CA ARG A 213 -6.33 -7.88 -15.50
C ARG A 213 -5.60 -8.26 -14.24
N TYR A 214 -4.31 -8.01 -14.21
CA TYR A 214 -3.48 -8.38 -13.06
C TYR A 214 -2.43 -7.32 -12.76
N HIS A 215 -2.10 -7.20 -11.49
CA HIS A 215 -0.83 -6.66 -11.02
C HIS A 215 0.04 -7.82 -10.58
N VAL A 216 1.24 -7.92 -11.11
CA VAL A 216 2.27 -8.83 -10.61
C VAL A 216 3.45 -8.02 -10.09
N ILE A 217 4.02 -8.46 -8.98
CA ILE A 217 5.05 -7.73 -8.25
C ILE A 217 6.24 -8.65 -8.02
N GLY A 218 7.44 -8.13 -8.25
CA GLY A 218 8.70 -8.77 -7.97
C GLY A 218 9.73 -7.80 -7.44
N THR A 219 10.83 -8.30 -6.92
CA THR A 219 11.93 -7.51 -6.38
C THR A 219 13.23 -7.80 -7.10
N LEU A 220 14.09 -6.78 -7.22
CA LEU A 220 15.41 -6.89 -7.87
C LEU A 220 16.48 -6.20 -7.03
N ASP A 221 17.65 -6.80 -7.07
CA ASP A 221 18.91 -6.17 -6.73
C ASP A 221 19.58 -5.69 -8.03
N LYS A 222 19.87 -4.40 -8.11
CA LYS A 222 20.57 -3.79 -9.23
C LYS A 222 21.91 -3.24 -8.83
N ASP A 223 22.08 -2.84 -7.57
CA ASP A 223 23.29 -2.21 -7.09
C ASP A 223 24.35 -3.22 -6.61
N GLY A 224 24.03 -4.51 -6.59
CA GLY A 224 24.92 -5.61 -6.18
C GLY A 224 25.20 -5.63 -4.67
N ARG A 225 24.50 -4.85 -3.88
CA ARG A 225 24.58 -4.85 -2.42
C ARG A 225 23.61 -5.86 -1.84
N LYS A 226 23.80 -6.17 -0.56
CA LYS A 226 22.87 -7.08 0.12
C LYS A 226 21.49 -6.47 0.22
N GLY A 227 20.51 -7.14 -0.36
CA GLY A 227 19.08 -6.73 -0.38
C GLY A 227 18.63 -6.29 -1.77
N ASN A 228 17.32 -6.29 -1.99
CA ASN A 228 16.71 -5.82 -3.25
C ASN A 228 16.18 -4.41 -3.04
N GLU A 229 16.81 -3.41 -3.63
CA GLU A 229 16.40 -2.03 -3.50
C GLU A 229 15.25 -1.66 -4.47
N LEU A 230 14.98 -2.51 -5.47
CA LEU A 230 13.95 -2.25 -6.47
C LEU A 230 12.71 -3.13 -6.30
N LEU A 231 11.55 -2.49 -6.37
CA LEU A 231 10.24 -3.11 -6.51
C LEU A 231 9.78 -2.91 -7.96
N ALA A 232 9.53 -4.00 -8.68
CA ALA A 232 8.96 -3.98 -10.01
C ALA A 232 7.48 -4.38 -9.96
N ILE A 233 6.61 -3.62 -10.62
CA ILE A 233 5.17 -3.86 -10.68
C ILE A 233 4.74 -3.84 -12.12
N ILE A 234 4.24 -4.96 -12.63
CA ILE A 234 3.65 -5.05 -13.96
C ILE A 234 2.12 -5.09 -13.85
N THR A 235 1.47 -4.17 -14.54
CA THR A 235 0.01 -4.11 -14.70
C THR A 235 -0.33 -4.52 -16.13
N VAL A 236 -1.17 -5.55 -16.27
CA VAL A 236 -1.62 -6.05 -17.60
C VAL A 236 -3.13 -6.04 -17.73
N ASN A 237 -3.60 -5.93 -18.96
CA ASN A 237 -5.00 -6.08 -19.35
C ASN A 237 -5.14 -7.22 -20.36
N GLU A 238 -6.17 -8.06 -20.19
CA GLU A 238 -6.46 -9.21 -21.07
C GLU A 238 -5.22 -10.09 -21.32
N ALA A 239 -4.47 -10.37 -20.25
CA ALA A 239 -3.31 -11.25 -20.27
C ALA A 239 -3.42 -12.31 -19.17
N THR A 240 -2.74 -13.43 -19.34
CA THR A 240 -2.68 -14.45 -18.30
C THR A 240 -1.65 -14.09 -17.23
N LEU A 241 -1.78 -14.66 -16.03
CA LEU A 241 -0.76 -14.50 -14.99
C LEU A 241 0.62 -15.00 -15.44
N ASP A 242 0.67 -16.04 -16.26
CA ASP A 242 1.94 -16.54 -16.82
C ASP A 242 2.57 -15.56 -17.80
N ALA A 243 1.77 -14.90 -18.63
CA ALA A 243 2.25 -13.86 -19.53
C ALA A 243 2.79 -12.66 -18.74
N ALA A 244 2.07 -12.22 -17.71
CA ALA A 244 2.53 -11.15 -16.82
C ALA A 244 3.83 -11.52 -16.07
N ALA A 245 3.91 -12.74 -15.56
CA ALA A 245 5.11 -13.24 -14.89
C ALA A 245 6.30 -13.40 -15.87
N LYS A 246 6.04 -13.79 -17.14
CA LYS A 246 7.06 -13.85 -18.17
C LYS A 246 7.67 -12.47 -18.42
N LEU A 247 6.84 -11.43 -18.56
CA LEU A 247 7.32 -10.04 -18.69
C LEU A 247 8.19 -9.63 -17.49
N MET A 248 7.78 -10.03 -16.27
CA MET A 248 8.56 -9.77 -15.06
C MET A 248 9.92 -10.48 -15.09
N ARG A 249 9.98 -11.72 -15.60
CA ARG A 249 11.24 -12.48 -15.78
C ARG A 249 12.13 -11.86 -16.85
N GLU A 250 11.52 -11.42 -17.97
CA GLU A 250 12.26 -10.71 -19.04
C GLU A 250 12.83 -9.38 -18.54
N PHE A 251 12.15 -8.71 -17.59
CA PHE A 251 12.69 -7.53 -16.92
C PHE A 251 13.86 -7.83 -15.98
N GLY A 252 14.07 -9.07 -15.59
CA GLY A 252 15.22 -9.50 -14.79
C GLY A 252 14.89 -9.96 -13.37
N VAL A 253 13.62 -10.01 -12.97
CA VAL A 253 13.23 -10.56 -11.67
C VAL A 253 13.52 -12.06 -11.64
N LYS A 254 14.39 -12.50 -10.74
CA LYS A 254 14.77 -13.91 -10.57
C LYS A 254 14.03 -14.57 -9.40
N GLY A 255 13.70 -13.79 -8.37
CA GLY A 255 13.06 -14.26 -7.15
C GLY A 255 11.56 -14.58 -7.29
N ASP A 256 10.88 -14.69 -6.19
CA ASP A 256 9.43 -14.91 -6.15
C ASP A 256 8.66 -13.76 -6.81
N ILE A 257 7.52 -14.10 -7.38
CA ILE A 257 6.56 -13.13 -7.95
C ILE A 257 5.23 -13.33 -7.25
N VAL A 258 4.65 -12.24 -6.76
CA VAL A 258 3.32 -12.22 -6.15
C VAL A 258 2.34 -11.48 -7.03
N THR A 259 1.04 -11.70 -6.79
CA THR A 259 -0.03 -10.93 -7.42
C THR A 259 -0.95 -10.35 -6.36
N ILE A 260 -1.34 -9.10 -6.51
CA ILE A 260 -2.31 -8.42 -5.68
C ILE A 260 -3.68 -8.41 -6.34
N ASP A 261 -4.70 -7.83 -5.71
CA ASP A 261 -6.07 -7.84 -6.23
C ASP A 261 -6.13 -7.32 -7.66
N GLY A 262 -6.86 -8.03 -8.47
CA GLY A 262 -6.94 -7.85 -9.91
C GLY A 262 -8.38 -7.83 -10.43
N GLY A 263 -8.57 -8.24 -11.68
CA GLY A 263 -9.89 -8.26 -12.32
C GLY A 263 -10.51 -6.86 -12.37
N LEU A 264 -11.72 -6.71 -11.88
CA LEU A 264 -12.45 -5.42 -11.85
C LEU A 264 -11.85 -4.38 -10.89
N SER A 265 -10.86 -4.77 -10.08
CA SER A 265 -10.18 -3.90 -9.13
C SER A 265 -8.83 -3.38 -9.65
N THR A 266 -8.46 -3.66 -10.90
CA THR A 266 -7.15 -3.29 -11.43
C THR A 266 -7.09 -1.83 -11.81
N TYR A 267 -6.49 -1.01 -10.95
CA TYR A 267 -6.36 0.43 -11.12
C TYR A 267 -4.90 0.87 -11.06
N ILE A 268 -4.53 1.83 -11.89
CA ILE A 268 -3.24 2.49 -11.87
C ILE A 268 -3.43 3.99 -12.16
N PHE A 269 -2.77 4.81 -11.36
CA PHE A 269 -2.63 6.24 -11.59
C PHE A 269 -1.15 6.61 -11.68
N ASN A 270 -0.82 7.46 -12.65
CA ASN A 270 0.42 8.23 -12.67
C ASN A 270 0.11 9.58 -13.33
N PRO A 271 0.74 10.69 -12.93
CA PRO A 271 0.47 12.03 -13.49
C PRO A 271 0.58 12.13 -15.02
N LYS A 272 1.35 11.26 -15.67
CA LYS A 272 1.55 11.25 -17.13
C LYS A 272 0.49 10.45 -17.90
N ILE A 273 -0.13 9.48 -17.28
CA ILE A 273 -1.16 8.63 -17.91
C ILE A 273 -2.56 8.90 -17.37
N GLY A 274 -2.69 9.68 -16.27
CA GLY A 274 -3.95 9.86 -15.58
C GLY A 274 -4.37 8.62 -14.78
N GLU A 275 -5.67 8.52 -14.48
CA GLU A 275 -6.28 7.38 -13.82
C GLU A 275 -6.72 6.36 -14.88
N ILE A 276 -6.14 5.17 -14.82
CA ILE A 276 -6.52 4.05 -15.67
C ILE A 276 -7.19 2.99 -14.80
N MET A 277 -8.44 2.74 -15.10
CA MET A 277 -9.24 1.66 -14.53
C MET A 277 -9.47 0.64 -15.63
N LEU A 278 -9.05 -0.60 -15.39
CA LEU A 278 -9.17 -1.64 -16.42
C LEU A 278 -10.40 -2.53 -16.17
N PRO A 279 -11.18 -2.87 -17.21
CA PRO A 279 -11.09 -2.37 -18.57
C PRO A 279 -11.48 -0.88 -18.64
N GLN A 280 -10.87 -0.19 -19.58
CA GLN A 280 -11.29 1.16 -19.93
C GLN A 280 -12.62 1.08 -20.73
N SER A 281 -13.74 0.97 -20.04
CA SER A 281 -15.06 1.10 -20.68
C SER A 281 -15.82 2.21 -19.99
N ASN A 282 -16.48 3.05 -20.79
CA ASN A 282 -17.24 4.20 -20.34
C ASN A 282 -18.46 3.84 -19.46
N ASN A 283 -18.78 2.57 -19.30
CA ASN A 283 -19.95 2.05 -18.61
C ASN A 283 -19.65 1.24 -17.36
N ILE A 284 -18.39 1.15 -16.91
CA ILE A 284 -18.06 0.43 -15.69
C ILE A 284 -18.14 1.40 -14.53
N ALA A 285 -19.09 1.16 -13.64
CA ALA A 285 -19.10 1.77 -12.33
C ALA A 285 -17.77 1.46 -11.64
N THR A 286 -17.06 2.50 -11.25
CA THR A 286 -15.80 2.38 -10.54
C THR A 286 -16.04 1.67 -9.22
N ARG A 287 -15.36 0.55 -9.02
CA ARG A 287 -15.46 -0.21 -7.78
C ARG A 287 -14.74 0.53 -6.66
N GLU A 288 -15.40 0.69 -5.53
CA GLU A 288 -14.77 1.17 -4.32
C GLU A 288 -13.91 0.07 -3.71
N LEU A 289 -12.69 0.39 -3.28
CA LEU A 289 -11.74 -0.56 -2.72
C LEU A 289 -11.26 -0.09 -1.34
N PRO A 290 -10.91 -1.04 -0.44
CA PRO A 290 -10.50 -0.71 0.93
C PRO A 290 -9.01 -0.38 1.07
N HIS A 291 -8.16 -0.76 0.10
CA HIS A 291 -6.71 -0.65 0.24
C HIS A 291 -6.00 -0.38 -1.09
N TYR A 292 -5.09 0.60 -1.06
CA TYR A 292 -4.25 0.98 -2.18
C TYR A 292 -2.80 1.15 -1.74
N LEU A 293 -1.85 1.12 -2.68
CA LEU A 293 -0.47 1.53 -2.49
C LEU A 293 -0.21 2.84 -3.22
N GLY A 294 0.34 3.79 -2.50
CA GLY A 294 0.80 5.07 -3.06
C GLY A 294 2.34 5.11 -3.07
N PHE A 295 2.89 5.64 -4.15
CA PHE A 295 4.33 5.79 -4.35
C PHE A 295 4.66 7.27 -4.52
N ARG A 296 5.56 7.79 -3.69
CA ARG A 296 5.94 9.20 -3.73
C ARG A 296 7.40 9.41 -3.40
N ASN A 297 7.93 10.55 -3.83
CA ASN A 297 9.25 11.00 -3.42
C ASN A 297 9.26 11.30 -1.91
N ARG A 298 10.25 10.79 -1.18
CA ARG A 298 10.40 11.03 0.27
C ARG A 298 10.60 12.50 0.62
N LYS A 299 11.24 13.27 -0.25
CA LYS A 299 11.65 14.66 0.00
C LYS A 299 10.67 15.72 -0.53
N SER A 300 9.56 15.30 -1.14
CA SER A 300 8.64 16.28 -1.74
C SER A 300 7.80 16.99 -0.69
N GLN A 301 7.96 18.29 -0.60
CA GLN A 301 7.19 19.21 0.26
C GLN A 301 6.59 20.32 -0.59
N THR A 302 5.61 20.01 -1.41
CA THR A 302 4.94 21.02 -2.24
C THR A 302 3.55 21.41 -1.75
N ALA A 303 2.99 20.66 -0.81
CA ALA A 303 1.69 20.95 -0.22
C ALA A 303 1.82 21.60 1.18
N SER A 304 0.84 22.41 1.57
CA SER A 304 0.76 22.93 2.93
C SER A 304 0.71 21.79 3.95
N PRO A 305 1.39 21.91 5.09
CA PRO A 305 1.41 20.88 6.12
C PRO A 305 0.00 20.50 6.58
N LYS A 306 -0.30 19.21 6.61
CA LYS A 306 -1.61 18.65 7.00
C LYS A 306 -1.45 17.34 7.74
N ILE A 307 -2.41 17.07 8.62
CA ILE A 307 -2.60 15.78 9.28
C ILE A 307 -4.05 15.36 9.08
N LEU A 308 -4.26 14.14 8.57
CA LEU A 308 -5.58 13.54 8.35
C LEU A 308 -5.70 12.29 9.22
N VAL A 309 -6.51 12.34 10.26
CA VAL A 309 -6.71 11.19 11.16
C VAL A 309 -7.78 10.29 10.57
N ALA A 310 -7.47 9.00 10.41
CA ALA A 310 -8.34 8.01 9.78
C ALA A 310 -8.96 7.01 10.78
N GLN A 311 -8.29 6.75 11.91
CA GLN A 311 -8.76 5.80 12.93
C GLN A 311 -8.36 6.26 14.34
N PRO A 312 -9.00 5.75 15.38
CA PRO A 312 -10.12 4.82 15.40
C PRO A 312 -11.37 5.44 14.80
N ALA A 313 -12.17 4.59 14.21
CA ALA A 313 -13.35 5.04 13.55
C ALA A 313 -14.34 5.71 14.51
N VAL A 314 -15.17 6.69 14.08
CA VAL A 314 -16.24 7.40 14.80
C VAL A 314 -17.27 6.41 15.37
N GLN A 315 -17.74 6.50 16.65
CA GLN A 315 -18.72 5.67 17.40
C GLN A 315 -18.24 4.28 17.90
N VAL A 316 -16.97 3.92 17.92
CA VAL A 316 -16.50 2.78 18.71
C VAL A 316 -16.62 3.12 20.19
N GLN A 317 -17.30 2.29 20.94
CA GLN A 317 -17.17 2.34 22.38
C GLN A 317 -15.74 1.92 22.73
N VAL A 318 -14.91 2.89 22.96
CA VAL A 318 -13.50 2.67 23.31
C VAL A 318 -13.44 2.32 24.80
N GLU A 319 -13.11 1.06 25.06
CA GLU A 319 -13.05 0.53 26.43
C GLU A 319 -11.66 0.76 27.03
N ALA A 320 -11.61 1.08 28.32
CA ALA A 320 -10.35 1.19 29.04
C ALA A 320 -9.55 -0.12 28.97
N ASN A 321 -8.24 0.02 28.89
CA ASN A 321 -7.27 -1.08 28.88
C ASN A 321 -7.32 -2.04 27.69
N LYS A 322 -8.14 -1.78 26.67
CA LYS A 322 -8.08 -2.52 25.40
C LYS A 322 -7.21 -1.77 24.39
N PRO A 323 -6.40 -2.46 23.57
CA PRO A 323 -5.57 -1.80 22.57
C PRO A 323 -6.40 -1.38 21.35
N TYR A 324 -6.12 -0.17 20.84
CA TYR A 324 -6.68 0.39 19.60
C TYR A 324 -5.55 0.94 18.75
N LEU A 325 -5.72 0.93 17.44
CA LEU A 325 -4.81 1.60 16.53
C LEU A 325 -5.34 2.99 16.18
N ILE A 326 -4.49 3.99 16.35
CA ILE A 326 -4.70 5.32 15.80
C ILE A 326 -3.95 5.36 14.47
N LEU A 327 -4.65 5.62 13.37
CA LEU A 327 -4.04 5.75 12.05
C LEU A 327 -4.26 7.17 11.53
N TRP A 328 -3.22 7.73 10.92
CA TRP A 328 -3.31 9.02 10.26
C TRP A 328 -2.43 9.06 9.02
N ARG A 329 -2.60 10.09 8.21
CA ARG A 329 -1.70 10.45 7.13
C ARG A 329 -1.31 11.89 7.29
N ASP A 330 -0.07 12.20 7.02
CA ASP A 330 0.43 13.55 7.07
C ASP A 330 1.52 13.79 6.03
N ASN A 331 1.85 15.07 5.84
CA ASN A 331 2.97 15.51 5.02
C ASN A 331 3.93 16.39 5.83
N ILE A 332 3.98 16.21 7.15
CA ILE A 332 4.92 16.90 8.02
C ILE A 332 6.22 16.08 8.17
N GLN A 333 7.32 16.77 8.47
CA GLN A 333 8.61 16.15 8.81
C GLN A 333 8.95 16.43 10.27
N ASP A 334 8.05 16.04 11.15
CA ASP A 334 8.13 16.40 12.56
C ASP A 334 7.53 15.27 13.40
N GLU A 335 7.81 15.26 14.68
CA GLU A 335 7.09 14.42 15.63
C GLU A 335 5.68 14.95 15.85
N VAL A 336 4.78 14.07 16.25
CA VAL A 336 3.39 14.39 16.55
C VAL A 336 3.10 14.23 18.05
N LYS A 337 2.18 15.06 18.52
CA LYS A 337 1.51 14.92 19.80
C LYS A 337 0.12 14.35 19.57
N ILE A 338 -0.29 13.38 20.39
CA ILE A 338 -1.60 12.72 20.30
C ILE A 338 -2.34 12.92 21.62
N GLU A 339 -3.56 13.46 21.55
CA GLU A 339 -4.34 13.86 22.71
C GLU A 339 -5.80 13.43 22.57
N LEU A 340 -6.40 13.05 23.70
CA LEU A 340 -7.84 12.78 23.81
C LEU A 340 -8.53 13.93 24.54
N TYR A 341 -9.59 14.43 23.94
CA TYR A 341 -10.46 15.45 24.52
C TYR A 341 -11.86 14.89 24.74
N GLN A 342 -12.48 15.26 25.85
CA GLN A 342 -13.89 15.05 26.13
C GLN A 342 -14.52 16.40 26.54
N GLU A 343 -15.66 16.76 25.95
CA GLU A 343 -16.32 18.03 26.23
C GLU A 343 -15.36 19.24 26.11
N ASN A 344 -14.49 19.22 25.10
CA ASN A 344 -13.43 20.19 24.84
C ASN A 344 -12.35 20.30 25.93
N LYS A 345 -12.29 19.38 26.90
CA LYS A 345 -11.25 19.31 27.91
C LYS A 345 -10.26 18.19 27.58
N LEU A 346 -8.98 18.46 27.70
CA LEU A 346 -7.95 17.44 27.60
C LEU A 346 -8.11 16.46 28.77
N VAL A 347 -8.34 15.18 28.45
CA VAL A 347 -8.53 14.12 29.45
C VAL A 347 -7.39 13.11 29.46
N GLU A 348 -6.70 12.95 28.35
CA GLU A 348 -5.52 12.08 28.26
C GLU A 348 -4.51 12.64 27.26
N SER A 349 -3.24 12.75 27.68
CA SER A 349 -2.12 12.88 26.73
C SER A 349 -1.69 11.48 26.36
N ILE A 350 -2.13 11.02 25.17
CA ILE A 350 -1.85 9.67 24.67
C ILE A 350 -0.36 9.54 24.36
N ALA A 351 0.19 10.52 23.64
CA ALA A 351 1.62 10.62 23.37
C ALA A 351 2.04 12.09 23.30
N ASN A 352 3.01 12.50 24.13
CA ASN A 352 3.57 13.85 24.05
C ASN A 352 4.47 14.04 22.83
N ARG A 353 5.14 12.97 22.41
CA ARG A 353 5.99 12.91 21.22
C ARG A 353 5.92 11.49 20.65
N ALA A 354 5.54 11.35 19.41
CA ALA A 354 5.56 10.12 18.65
C ALA A 354 6.12 10.40 17.26
N THR A 355 6.73 9.40 16.65
CA THR A 355 7.17 9.48 15.26
C THR A 355 5.96 9.75 14.35
N SER A 356 6.10 10.64 13.36
CA SER A 356 5.07 10.87 12.34
C SER A 356 5.14 9.78 11.27
N ASP A 357 4.81 8.56 11.65
CA ASP A 357 4.85 7.37 10.79
C ASP A 357 3.46 6.84 10.42
N GLY A 358 2.40 7.54 10.87
CA GLY A 358 1.02 7.26 10.48
C GLY A 358 0.31 6.20 11.32
N VAL A 359 0.94 5.62 12.35
CA VAL A 359 0.32 4.61 13.21
C VAL A 359 0.78 4.72 14.67
N TYR A 360 -0.15 4.54 15.60
CA TYR A 360 0.14 4.48 17.03
C TYR A 360 -0.77 3.48 17.73
N GLU A 361 -0.22 2.57 18.50
CA GLU A 361 -1.00 1.69 19.38
C GLU A 361 -1.36 2.44 20.65
N TRP A 362 -2.67 2.61 20.89
CA TRP A 362 -3.21 3.30 22.03
C TRP A 362 -3.97 2.33 22.94
N LYS A 363 -3.64 2.36 24.20
CA LYS A 363 -4.34 1.64 25.26
C LYS A 363 -4.96 2.67 26.22
N PRO A 364 -6.24 3.03 26.07
CA PRO A 364 -6.88 4.05 26.90
C PRO A 364 -6.79 3.73 28.38
N LYS A 365 -6.50 4.74 29.19
CA LYS A 365 -6.51 4.59 30.65
C LYS A 365 -7.92 4.70 31.24
N ILE A 366 -8.83 5.31 30.50
CA ILE A 366 -10.21 5.56 30.89
C ILE A 366 -11.16 5.10 29.78
N ALA A 367 -12.41 4.83 30.14
CA ALA A 367 -13.46 4.61 29.14
C ALA A 367 -13.72 5.91 28.37
N VAL A 368 -13.80 5.81 27.06
CA VAL A 368 -13.97 6.97 26.17
C VAL A 368 -15.46 7.16 25.87
N LYS A 369 -15.98 8.34 26.15
CA LYS A 369 -17.37 8.70 25.87
C LYS A 369 -17.57 8.97 24.39
N SER A 370 -18.77 8.70 23.88
CA SER A 370 -19.17 9.16 22.55
C SER A 370 -19.07 10.68 22.44
N GLY A 371 -18.61 11.17 21.30
CA GLY A 371 -18.35 12.60 21.08
C GLY A 371 -16.97 13.07 21.54
N SER A 372 -16.14 12.17 22.11
CA SER A 372 -14.74 12.48 22.39
C SER A 372 -13.96 12.75 21.10
N LEU A 373 -12.85 13.49 21.20
CA LEU A 373 -12.02 13.89 20.07
C LEU A 373 -10.60 13.39 20.25
N ILE A 374 -10.07 12.65 19.28
CA ILE A 374 -8.63 12.45 19.16
C ILE A 374 -8.07 13.56 18.30
N ARG A 375 -7.07 14.26 18.81
CA ARG A 375 -6.33 15.29 18.09
C ARG A 375 -4.88 14.87 17.94
N ILE A 376 -4.37 14.97 16.71
CA ILE A 376 -2.95 14.80 16.38
C ILE A 376 -2.43 16.13 15.90
N SER A 377 -1.34 16.61 16.48
CA SER A 377 -0.73 17.89 16.12
C SER A 377 0.79 17.77 15.99
N SER A 378 1.38 18.57 15.08
CA SER A 378 2.83 18.71 14.97
C SER A 378 3.40 19.27 16.28
N VAL A 379 4.50 18.68 16.76
CA VAL A 379 5.20 19.16 17.95
C VAL A 379 5.80 20.53 17.72
N LYS A 380 6.35 20.80 16.52
CA LYS A 380 6.97 22.10 16.18
C LYS A 380 5.93 23.17 15.88
N ASN A 381 4.76 22.80 15.34
CA ASN A 381 3.72 23.74 14.97
C ASN A 381 2.32 23.20 15.30
N ALA A 382 1.84 23.48 16.51
CA ALA A 382 0.54 23.01 16.97
C ALA A 382 -0.66 23.51 16.14
N LYS A 383 -0.49 24.52 15.27
CA LYS A 383 -1.54 24.94 14.32
C LYS A 383 -1.76 23.90 13.21
N VAL A 384 -0.74 23.08 12.92
CA VAL A 384 -0.85 21.94 12.02
C VAL A 384 -1.38 20.76 12.80
N SER A 385 -2.66 20.49 12.68
CA SER A 385 -3.33 19.41 13.39
C SER A 385 -4.45 18.80 12.57
N GLY A 386 -4.73 17.53 12.85
CA GLY A 386 -5.92 16.82 12.43
C GLY A 386 -6.67 16.31 13.64
N ALA A 387 -7.97 16.09 13.49
CA ALA A 387 -8.79 15.56 14.56
C ALA A 387 -9.83 14.58 14.04
N LEU A 388 -10.21 13.64 14.90
CA LEU A 388 -11.23 12.65 14.64
C LEU A 388 -12.16 12.57 15.84
N GLN A 389 -13.46 12.70 15.61
CA GLN A 389 -14.47 12.52 16.64
C GLN A 389 -14.82 11.04 16.80
N LEU A 390 -14.87 10.55 18.04
CA LEU A 390 -15.17 9.17 18.41
C LEU A 390 -16.65 8.99 18.74
#